data_ec3c3ccf86b504cc52cbeb8f36667d74
#
_entry.id   ec3c3ccf86b504cc52cbeb8f36667d74
#
_cell.length_a   1.000
_cell.length_b   1.000
_cell.length_c   1.000
_cell.angle_alpha   90.00
_cell.angle_beta   90.00
_cell.angle_gamma   90.00
#
_symmetry.space_group_name_H-M   'P 1'
#
loop_
_entity.id
_entity.type
_entity.pdbx_description
1 polymer ?
#
loop_
_entity_poly.entity_id
_entity_poly.type
_entity_poly.pdbx_seq_one_letter_code
_entity_poly.pdbx_strand_id
1 'polypeptide(L)'
;TTTMRKSIATVSLSGSLEQKLQAIAAAGFDGVELFENDFLHFPGSARELRQRADDLGLGIDLYQPFRDFEGMPEALFQRSLERAERKFDVMEALGCPLVLCCSNTSPQALDDPARSAAQLRELAERAARRGLKVGYEALAWGRHVNLYGQAWSIVQQADHAHLGLILDSFHTLSLGDDPAGIADIPGDRIFFLQMADAPLLEMSVIQWARHHRNFPGQGQLDVQDFFYHTLRSGYSGNLSLEIFNDVFRETPNRRTAVD
;
A
#
# COMPACT_ATOMS: atom_id res chain seq x y z
N THR A 1 11.04 1.59 -22.35
CA THR A 1 10.30 0.80 -21.32
C THR A 1 10.68 1.33 -19.95
N THR A 2 9.78 2.10 -19.34
CA THR A 2 9.95 2.59 -17.97
C THR A 2 9.92 1.41 -17.02
N THR A 3 11.03 1.18 -16.32
CA THR A 3 11.10 0.16 -15.26
C THR A 3 10.27 0.65 -14.08
N MET A 4 9.36 -0.17 -13.58
CA MET A 4 8.59 0.15 -12.39
C MET A 4 9.52 0.27 -11.18
N ARG A 5 9.22 1.23 -10.30
CA ARG A 5 9.92 1.37 -9.02
C ARG A 5 9.57 0.19 -8.12
N LYS A 6 10.56 -0.39 -7.47
CA LYS A 6 10.40 -1.60 -6.64
C LYS A 6 10.51 -1.26 -5.16
N SER A 7 9.50 -1.64 -4.42
CA SER A 7 9.43 -1.44 -2.97
C SER A 7 9.14 -2.76 -2.26
N ILE A 8 9.37 -2.79 -0.96
CA ILE A 8 8.96 -3.90 -0.10
C ILE A 8 8.44 -3.35 1.22
N ALA A 9 7.44 -4.02 1.78
CA ALA A 9 6.88 -3.63 3.07
C ALA A 9 7.82 -4.04 4.20
N THR A 10 8.10 -3.13 5.13
CA THR A 10 8.97 -3.42 6.27
C THR A 10 8.40 -4.52 7.16
N VAL A 11 7.07 -4.69 7.19
CA VAL A 11 6.42 -5.78 7.93
C VAL A 11 6.82 -7.16 7.39
N SER A 12 7.30 -7.26 6.16
CA SER A 12 7.67 -8.52 5.53
C SER A 12 8.97 -9.12 6.06
N LEU A 13 9.75 -8.36 6.82
CA LEU A 13 11.04 -8.79 7.35
C LEU A 13 11.02 -8.82 8.87
N SER A 14 12.00 -9.51 9.46
CA SER A 14 12.22 -9.54 10.90
C SER A 14 13.41 -8.66 11.29
N GLY A 15 13.54 -8.37 12.57
CA GLY A 15 14.64 -7.57 13.11
C GLY A 15 14.25 -6.13 13.37
N SER A 16 15.23 -5.30 13.70
CA SER A 16 15.03 -3.87 13.90
C SER A 16 14.77 -3.17 12.56
N LEU A 17 14.15 -2.00 12.61
CA LEU A 17 13.89 -1.24 11.38
C LEU A 17 15.20 -0.90 10.64
N GLU A 18 16.26 -0.55 11.37
CA GLU A 18 17.55 -0.29 10.75
C GLU A 18 18.10 -1.52 10.02
N GLN A 19 18.01 -2.69 10.64
CA GLN A 19 18.42 -3.95 10.01
C GLN A 19 17.57 -4.25 8.76
N LYS A 20 16.27 -4.01 8.84
CA LYS A 20 15.37 -4.18 7.69
C LYS A 20 15.78 -3.29 6.54
N LEU A 21 16.03 -2.00 6.79
CA LEU A 21 16.43 -1.06 5.75
C LEU A 21 17.75 -1.47 5.08
N GLN A 22 18.73 -1.90 5.87
CA GLN A 22 20.00 -2.39 5.34
C GLN A 22 19.80 -3.60 4.43
N ALA A 23 19.00 -4.57 4.86
CA ALA A 23 18.72 -5.78 4.06
C ALA A 23 17.98 -5.42 2.76
N ILE A 24 17.02 -4.51 2.82
CA ILE A 24 16.24 -4.07 1.67
C ILE A 24 17.14 -3.37 0.64
N ALA A 25 18.00 -2.48 1.11
CA ALA A 25 18.96 -1.79 0.25
C ALA A 25 19.93 -2.77 -0.40
N ALA A 26 20.45 -3.73 0.37
CA ALA A 26 21.37 -4.74 -0.14
C ALA A 26 20.73 -5.64 -1.21
N ALA A 27 19.41 -5.85 -1.13
CA ALA A 27 18.66 -6.62 -2.11
C ALA A 27 18.34 -5.86 -3.39
N GLY A 28 18.62 -4.56 -3.46
CA GLY A 28 18.44 -3.75 -4.66
C GLY A 28 17.07 -3.13 -4.84
N PHE A 29 16.27 -3.01 -3.79
CA PHE A 29 15.00 -2.29 -3.83
C PHE A 29 15.23 -0.79 -3.90
N ASP A 30 14.24 -0.08 -4.46
CA ASP A 30 14.27 1.39 -4.59
C ASP A 30 13.68 2.10 -3.38
N GLY A 31 12.77 1.45 -2.67
CA GLY A 31 12.07 2.05 -1.55
C GLY A 31 11.36 1.06 -0.66
N VAL A 32 10.67 1.59 0.34
CA VAL A 32 9.95 0.80 1.33
C VAL A 32 8.53 1.29 1.51
N GLU A 33 7.62 0.37 1.85
CA GLU A 33 6.38 0.70 2.53
C GLU A 33 6.68 0.63 4.02
N LEU A 34 6.57 1.76 4.69
CA LEU A 34 6.86 1.83 6.11
C LEU A 34 5.63 1.48 6.93
N PHE A 35 5.71 0.35 7.65
CA PHE A 35 4.69 -0.03 8.61
C PHE A 35 4.82 0.85 9.85
N GLU A 36 3.72 1.52 10.23
CA GLU A 36 3.72 2.48 11.35
C GLU A 36 4.29 1.89 12.63
N ASN A 37 3.94 0.65 12.95
CA ASN A 37 4.43 0.01 14.17
C ASN A 37 5.95 -0.16 14.17
N ASP A 38 6.56 -0.40 13.02
CA ASP A 38 8.03 -0.44 12.91
C ASP A 38 8.64 0.93 13.22
N PHE A 39 8.01 1.99 12.72
CA PHE A 39 8.45 3.35 13.02
C PHE A 39 8.30 3.69 14.51
N LEU A 40 7.20 3.29 15.14
CA LEU A 40 6.96 3.56 16.56
C LEU A 40 7.99 2.87 17.46
N HIS A 41 8.56 1.76 17.02
CA HIS A 41 9.63 1.04 17.75
C HIS A 41 11.04 1.51 17.37
N PHE A 42 11.18 2.39 16.40
CA PHE A 42 12.45 2.96 16.02
C PHE A 42 12.93 3.93 17.11
N PRO A 43 14.21 3.82 17.59
CA PRO A 43 14.67 4.62 18.74
C PRO A 43 15.05 6.06 18.38
N GLY A 44 14.85 6.49 17.14
CA GLY A 44 15.15 7.83 16.69
C GLY A 44 13.92 8.57 16.21
N SER A 45 14.13 9.79 15.71
CA SER A 45 13.07 10.62 15.15
C SER A 45 12.73 10.22 13.71
N ALA A 46 11.60 10.74 13.19
CA ALA A 46 11.24 10.57 11.80
C ALA A 46 12.31 11.13 10.84
N ARG A 47 12.91 12.26 11.17
CA ARG A 47 13.98 12.86 10.39
C ARG A 47 15.23 11.99 10.37
N GLU A 48 15.57 11.38 11.50
CA GLU A 48 16.69 10.43 11.57
C GLU A 48 16.43 9.20 10.72
N LEU A 49 15.21 8.68 10.74
CA LEU A 49 14.82 7.56 9.89
C LEU A 49 14.92 7.92 8.41
N ARG A 50 14.44 9.09 8.03
CA ARG A 50 14.58 9.60 6.67
C ARG A 50 16.05 9.66 6.25
N GLN A 51 16.92 10.16 7.13
CA GLN A 51 18.35 10.24 6.84
C GLN A 51 18.97 8.86 6.64
N ARG A 52 18.59 7.87 7.48
CA ARG A 52 19.04 6.48 7.32
C ARG A 52 18.62 5.89 5.99
N ALA A 53 17.36 6.12 5.59
CA ALA A 53 16.86 5.67 4.29
C ALA A 53 17.62 6.36 3.14
N ASP A 54 17.80 7.66 3.21
CA ASP A 54 18.52 8.43 2.19
C ASP A 54 19.96 7.93 2.05
N ASP A 55 20.66 7.68 3.14
CA ASP A 55 22.03 7.16 3.13
C ASP A 55 22.13 5.79 2.44
N LEU A 56 21.07 5.01 2.47
CA LEU A 56 20.99 3.70 1.81
C LEU A 56 20.42 3.77 0.39
N GLY A 57 20.07 4.97 -0.08
CA GLY A 57 19.45 5.15 -1.40
C GLY A 57 18.01 4.67 -1.48
N LEU A 58 17.31 4.59 -0.34
CA LEU A 58 15.92 4.13 -0.28
C LEU A 58 14.95 5.30 -0.09
N GLY A 59 13.86 5.29 -0.87
CA GLY A 59 12.71 6.16 -0.60
C GLY A 59 11.79 5.53 0.43
N ILE A 60 11.09 6.38 1.18
CA ILE A 60 9.95 5.93 2.00
C ILE A 60 8.72 6.27 1.17
N ASP A 61 8.19 5.24 0.48
CA ASP A 61 7.24 5.45 -0.61
C ASP A 61 5.79 5.42 -0.15
N LEU A 62 5.51 4.74 0.95
CA LEU A 62 4.17 4.60 1.52
C LEU A 62 4.26 4.50 3.03
N TYR A 63 3.38 5.20 3.73
CA TYR A 63 3.18 5.09 5.17
C TYR A 63 1.86 4.38 5.44
N GLN A 64 1.86 3.33 6.25
CA GLN A 64 0.69 2.48 6.42
C GLN A 64 0.63 1.81 7.79
N PRO A 65 -0.58 1.46 8.28
CA PRO A 65 -1.89 1.78 7.71
C PRO A 65 -2.55 2.95 8.43
N PHE A 66 -3.47 3.64 7.77
CA PHE A 66 -4.42 4.53 8.41
C PHE A 66 -5.78 3.83 8.45
N ARG A 67 -6.22 3.46 9.64
CA ARG A 67 -7.40 2.62 9.84
C ARG A 67 -8.62 3.41 10.32
N ASP A 68 -9.81 2.88 9.99
CA ASP A 68 -11.09 3.29 10.57
C ASP A 68 -11.37 4.78 10.39
N PHE A 69 -11.13 5.30 9.19
CA PHE A 69 -11.29 6.71 8.91
C PHE A 69 -12.68 7.05 8.34
N GLU A 70 -13.04 6.43 7.20
CA GLU A 70 -14.19 6.85 6.40
C GLU A 70 -15.50 6.19 6.84
N GLY A 71 -16.62 6.84 6.46
CA GLY A 71 -17.95 6.31 6.74
C GLY A 71 -18.35 6.42 8.20
N MET A 72 -17.76 7.33 8.94
CA MET A 72 -18.01 7.49 10.37
C MET A 72 -19.07 8.54 10.67
N PRO A 73 -19.80 8.37 11.79
CA PRO A 73 -20.60 9.48 12.35
C PRO A 73 -19.72 10.71 12.60
N GLU A 74 -20.32 11.90 12.54
CA GLU A 74 -19.57 13.17 12.52
C GLU A 74 -18.58 13.33 13.67
N ALA A 75 -18.95 12.99 14.90
CA ALA A 75 -18.04 13.14 16.05
C ALA A 75 -16.78 12.28 15.90
N LEU A 76 -16.95 11.05 15.41
CA LEU A 76 -15.81 10.14 15.17
C LEU A 76 -14.99 10.58 13.96
N PHE A 77 -15.65 11.13 12.94
CA PHE A 77 -14.97 11.69 11.79
C PHE A 77 -14.04 12.84 12.18
N GLN A 78 -14.50 13.75 13.03
CA GLN A 78 -13.69 14.87 13.50
C GLN A 78 -12.44 14.37 14.25
N ARG A 79 -12.58 13.35 15.09
CA ARG A 79 -11.43 12.72 15.76
C ARG A 79 -10.48 12.06 14.76
N SER A 80 -11.02 11.46 13.73
CA SER A 80 -10.20 10.84 12.66
C SER A 80 -9.42 11.88 11.87
N LEU A 81 -9.98 13.07 11.67
CA LEU A 81 -9.25 14.17 11.04
C LEU A 81 -8.06 14.63 11.90
N GLU A 82 -8.21 14.66 13.21
CA GLU A 82 -7.11 14.97 14.12
C GLU A 82 -6.00 13.91 14.03
N ARG A 83 -6.39 12.63 13.96
CA ARG A 83 -5.43 11.54 13.75
C ARG A 83 -4.70 11.69 12.41
N ALA A 84 -5.42 12.09 11.37
CA ALA A 84 -4.84 12.33 10.06
C ALA A 84 -3.76 13.41 10.08
N GLU A 85 -4.04 14.53 10.75
CA GLU A 85 -3.07 15.63 10.85
C GLU A 85 -1.78 15.19 11.53
N ARG A 86 -1.87 14.36 12.58
CA ARG A 86 -0.68 13.79 13.23
C ARG A 86 0.11 12.87 12.32
N LYS A 87 -0.59 12.05 11.51
CA LYS A 87 0.09 11.20 10.51
C LYS A 87 0.77 12.03 9.45
N PHE A 88 0.14 13.11 9.01
CA PHE A 88 0.74 14.01 8.02
C PHE A 88 2.00 14.71 8.55
N ASP A 89 2.02 15.06 9.85
CA ASP A 89 3.24 15.59 10.49
C ASP A 89 4.40 14.59 10.37
N VAL A 90 4.13 13.33 10.67
CA VAL A 90 5.12 12.25 10.57
C VAL A 90 5.56 12.06 9.11
N MET A 91 4.62 12.03 8.19
CA MET A 91 4.92 11.84 6.75
C MET A 91 5.80 12.97 6.20
N GLU A 92 5.56 14.21 6.59
CA GLU A 92 6.40 15.33 6.17
C GLU A 92 7.83 15.15 6.69
N ALA A 93 7.98 14.78 7.95
CA ALA A 93 9.29 14.56 8.55
C ALA A 93 10.02 13.36 7.92
N LEU A 94 9.28 12.32 7.54
CA LEU A 94 9.81 11.15 6.83
C LEU A 94 10.12 11.42 5.35
N GLY A 95 9.58 12.48 4.78
CA GLY A 95 9.62 12.70 3.34
C GLY A 95 8.79 11.69 2.57
N CYS A 96 7.76 11.12 3.20
CA CYS A 96 6.88 10.12 2.59
C CYS A 96 5.64 10.79 2.00
N PRO A 97 5.39 10.66 0.68
CA PRO A 97 4.35 11.43 0.02
C PRO A 97 2.95 10.81 0.09
N LEU A 98 2.83 9.54 0.47
CA LEU A 98 1.60 8.78 0.31
C LEU A 98 1.27 8.01 1.58
N VAL A 99 0.01 8.09 2.03
CA VAL A 99 -0.52 7.28 3.12
C VAL A 99 -1.55 6.29 2.57
N LEU A 100 -1.51 5.07 3.08
CA LEU A 100 -2.54 4.07 2.79
C LEU A 100 -3.65 4.19 3.83
N CYS A 101 -4.85 4.52 3.34
CA CYS A 101 -6.08 4.51 4.12
C CYS A 101 -6.86 3.25 3.73
N CYS A 102 -6.95 2.30 4.64
CA CYS A 102 -7.67 1.06 4.36
C CYS A 102 -9.14 1.19 4.71
N SER A 103 -9.99 0.41 4.02
CA SER A 103 -11.42 0.44 4.24
C SER A 103 -11.77 0.10 5.69
N ASN A 104 -12.81 0.74 6.19
CA ASN A 104 -13.20 0.73 7.59
C ASN A 104 -13.66 -0.67 8.04
N THR A 105 -13.17 -1.12 9.20
CA THR A 105 -13.57 -2.40 9.80
C THR A 105 -14.35 -2.20 11.10
N SER A 106 -14.52 -0.96 11.54
CA SER A 106 -15.19 -0.63 12.80
C SER A 106 -16.66 -0.99 12.76
N PRO A 107 -17.22 -1.54 13.86
CA PRO A 107 -18.66 -1.73 13.96
C PRO A 107 -19.46 -0.42 13.94
N GLN A 108 -18.81 0.72 14.14
CA GLN A 108 -19.42 2.04 14.10
C GLN A 108 -19.48 2.64 12.68
N ALA A 109 -18.81 2.01 11.71
CA ALA A 109 -18.84 2.45 10.34
C ALA A 109 -20.24 2.31 9.74
N LEU A 110 -20.63 3.31 8.96
CA LEU A 110 -21.94 3.35 8.30
C LEU A 110 -21.81 2.86 6.87
N ASP A 111 -22.83 2.13 6.40
CA ASP A 111 -22.93 1.73 5.00
C ASP A 111 -23.49 2.90 4.18
N ASP A 112 -22.64 3.86 3.89
CA ASP A 112 -23.00 5.12 3.24
C ASP A 112 -21.85 5.56 2.31
N PRO A 113 -21.83 5.08 1.07
CA PRO A 113 -20.76 5.42 0.12
C PRO A 113 -20.61 6.92 -0.13
N ALA A 114 -21.69 7.66 -0.17
CA ALA A 114 -21.63 9.11 -0.38
C ALA A 114 -20.95 9.81 0.79
N ARG A 115 -21.22 9.38 2.01
CA ARG A 115 -20.55 9.89 3.21
C ARG A 115 -19.06 9.54 3.18
N SER A 116 -18.74 8.30 2.85
CA SER A 116 -17.35 7.86 2.74
C SER A 116 -16.58 8.68 1.71
N ALA A 117 -17.18 8.93 0.57
CA ALA A 117 -16.58 9.74 -0.48
C ALA A 117 -16.35 11.18 -0.01
N ALA A 118 -17.33 11.81 0.66
CA ALA A 118 -17.20 13.16 1.19
C ALA A 118 -16.08 13.25 2.24
N GLN A 119 -16.00 12.27 3.12
CA GLN A 119 -14.99 12.23 4.18
C GLN A 119 -13.59 11.98 3.63
N LEU A 120 -13.45 11.10 2.66
CA LEU A 120 -12.17 10.89 1.98
C LEU A 120 -11.76 12.10 1.15
N ARG A 121 -12.71 12.81 0.56
CA ARG A 121 -12.41 14.06 -0.14
C ARG A 121 -11.82 15.10 0.82
N GLU A 122 -12.39 15.26 2.00
CA GLU A 122 -11.84 16.17 3.02
C GLU A 122 -10.44 15.76 3.43
N LEU A 123 -10.20 14.47 3.62
CA LEU A 123 -8.86 13.95 3.93
C LEU A 123 -7.86 14.32 2.82
N ALA A 124 -8.26 14.13 1.57
CA ALA A 124 -7.42 14.45 0.42
C ALA A 124 -7.15 15.96 0.31
N GLU A 125 -8.11 16.80 0.63
CA GLU A 125 -7.91 18.25 0.66
C GLU A 125 -6.87 18.66 1.70
N ARG A 126 -6.92 18.07 2.90
CA ARG A 126 -5.94 18.32 3.94
C ARG A 126 -4.55 17.81 3.54
N ALA A 127 -4.49 16.63 2.94
CA ALA A 127 -3.23 16.09 2.41
C ALA A 127 -2.65 17.01 1.33
N ALA A 128 -3.49 17.48 0.41
CA ALA A 128 -3.08 18.34 -0.70
C ALA A 128 -2.43 19.65 -0.22
N ARG A 129 -2.93 20.23 0.86
CA ARG A 129 -2.34 21.45 1.45
C ARG A 129 -0.91 21.25 1.92
N ARG A 130 -0.52 20.01 2.18
CA ARG A 130 0.83 19.63 2.62
C ARG A 130 1.65 18.96 1.52
N GLY A 131 1.11 18.91 0.29
CA GLY A 131 1.78 18.24 -0.83
C GLY A 131 1.77 16.71 -0.71
N LEU A 132 0.83 16.16 0.07
CA LEU A 132 0.71 14.73 0.31
C LEU A 132 -0.48 14.15 -0.46
N LYS A 133 -0.50 12.81 -0.56
CA LYS A 133 -1.57 12.06 -1.22
C LYS A 133 -2.10 10.96 -0.32
N VAL A 134 -3.33 10.56 -0.60
CA VAL A 134 -4.03 9.47 0.10
C VAL A 134 -4.39 8.39 -0.91
N GLY A 135 -4.05 7.14 -0.61
CA GLY A 135 -4.49 5.99 -1.37
C GLY A 135 -5.50 5.18 -0.56
N TYR A 136 -6.64 4.89 -1.16
CA TYR A 136 -7.71 4.14 -0.52
C TYR A 136 -7.67 2.68 -0.97
N GLU A 137 -7.64 1.75 0.00
CA GLU A 137 -7.52 0.32 -0.25
C GLU A 137 -8.70 -0.43 0.32
N ALA A 138 -9.33 -1.29 -0.49
CA ALA A 138 -10.36 -2.21 0.00
C ALA A 138 -9.70 -3.41 0.66
N LEU A 139 -9.87 -3.55 1.98
CA LEU A 139 -9.47 -4.74 2.70
C LEU A 139 -10.47 -5.87 2.43
N ALA A 140 -9.98 -7.11 2.32
CA ALA A 140 -10.84 -8.28 2.15
C ALA A 140 -11.86 -8.43 3.29
N TRP A 141 -11.53 -7.94 4.48
CA TRP A 141 -12.41 -7.94 5.67
C TRP A 141 -12.98 -6.56 5.99
N GLY A 142 -13.00 -5.65 5.03
CA GLY A 142 -13.68 -4.37 5.19
C GLY A 142 -15.16 -4.58 5.52
N ARG A 143 -15.70 -3.74 6.41
CA ARG A 143 -17.07 -3.92 6.88
C ARG A 143 -18.10 -3.71 5.77
N HIS A 144 -17.97 -2.64 5.01
CA HIS A 144 -18.90 -2.29 3.92
C HIS A 144 -18.19 -2.24 2.57
N VAL A 145 -16.90 -1.99 2.54
CA VAL A 145 -16.07 -1.91 1.34
C VAL A 145 -14.98 -2.97 1.44
N ASN A 146 -15.09 -4.02 0.64
CA ASN A 146 -14.13 -5.12 0.61
C ASN A 146 -13.69 -5.50 -0.80
N LEU A 147 -14.23 -4.84 -1.84
CA LEU A 147 -13.91 -5.09 -3.24
C LEU A 147 -13.28 -3.83 -3.85
N TYR A 148 -12.29 -4.01 -4.70
CA TYR A 148 -11.62 -2.86 -5.34
C TYR A 148 -12.60 -2.00 -6.16
N GLY A 149 -13.63 -2.61 -6.75
CA GLY A 149 -14.65 -1.88 -7.51
C GLY A 149 -15.46 -0.92 -6.65
N GLN A 150 -15.76 -1.33 -5.40
CA GLN A 150 -16.44 -0.46 -4.44
C GLN A 150 -15.54 0.72 -4.05
N ALA A 151 -14.27 0.42 -3.76
CA ALA A 151 -13.29 1.46 -3.40
C ALA A 151 -13.11 2.45 -4.57
N TRP A 152 -13.01 1.95 -5.78
CA TRP A 152 -12.89 2.79 -6.97
C TRP A 152 -14.10 3.70 -7.17
N SER A 153 -15.31 3.17 -6.98
CA SER A 153 -16.54 3.95 -7.06
C SER A 153 -16.53 5.11 -6.06
N ILE A 154 -16.08 4.87 -4.85
CA ILE A 154 -15.98 5.91 -3.81
C ILE A 154 -14.91 6.96 -4.17
N VAL A 155 -13.76 6.53 -4.68
CA VAL A 155 -12.69 7.43 -5.14
C VAL A 155 -13.19 8.31 -6.29
N GLN A 156 -13.93 7.75 -7.24
CA GLN A 156 -14.55 8.52 -8.33
C GLN A 156 -15.55 9.55 -7.80
N GLN A 157 -16.40 9.15 -6.87
CA GLN A 157 -17.39 10.05 -6.30
C GLN A 157 -16.73 11.19 -5.51
N ALA A 158 -15.65 10.91 -4.80
CA ALA A 158 -14.88 11.93 -4.09
C ALA A 158 -14.23 12.93 -5.03
N ASP A 159 -13.79 12.49 -6.20
CA ASP A 159 -13.27 13.32 -7.30
C ASP A 159 -12.22 14.35 -6.84
N HIS A 160 -11.09 13.83 -6.34
CA HIS A 160 -9.98 14.67 -5.88
C HIS A 160 -8.64 14.15 -6.39
N ALA A 161 -7.82 15.05 -6.92
CA ALA A 161 -6.53 14.67 -7.52
C ALA A 161 -5.56 14.03 -6.52
N HIS A 162 -5.68 14.34 -5.23
CA HIS A 162 -4.82 13.78 -4.18
C HIS A 162 -5.39 12.55 -3.49
N LEU A 163 -6.50 12.01 -4.01
CA LEU A 163 -7.07 10.73 -3.60
C LEU A 163 -7.01 9.76 -4.77
N GLY A 164 -6.46 8.59 -4.54
CA GLY A 164 -6.44 7.52 -5.54
C GLY A 164 -6.68 6.17 -4.91
N LEU A 165 -6.54 5.14 -5.72
CA LEU A 165 -6.77 3.76 -5.30
C LEU A 165 -5.43 3.08 -5.02
N ILE A 166 -5.39 2.25 -3.98
CA ILE A 166 -4.31 1.29 -3.78
C ILE A 166 -4.87 -0.10 -4.01
N LEU A 167 -4.18 -0.87 -4.83
CA LEU A 167 -4.56 -2.24 -5.15
C LEU A 167 -3.62 -3.22 -4.45
N ASP A 168 -4.20 -4.27 -3.89
CA ASP A 168 -3.48 -5.36 -3.26
C ASP A 168 -4.01 -6.69 -3.82
N SER A 169 -3.11 -7.48 -4.39
CA SER A 169 -3.48 -8.76 -5.01
C SER A 169 -4.14 -9.71 -4.02
N PHE A 170 -3.66 -9.74 -2.77
CA PHE A 170 -4.22 -10.61 -1.75
C PHE A 170 -5.69 -10.30 -1.48
N HIS A 171 -6.02 -9.03 -1.27
CA HIS A 171 -7.39 -8.64 -0.93
C HIS A 171 -8.37 -8.92 -2.08
N THR A 172 -7.96 -8.67 -3.31
CA THR A 172 -8.79 -8.95 -4.47
C THR A 172 -8.99 -10.45 -4.69
N LEU A 173 -7.89 -11.21 -4.71
CA LEU A 173 -7.92 -12.61 -5.09
C LEU A 173 -8.46 -13.51 -3.98
N SER A 174 -8.24 -13.17 -2.71
CA SER A 174 -8.74 -13.95 -1.57
C SER A 174 -10.26 -14.02 -1.53
N LEU A 175 -10.94 -13.01 -2.06
CA LEU A 175 -12.40 -12.99 -2.15
C LEU A 175 -12.92 -13.57 -3.48
N GLY A 176 -12.03 -14.05 -4.35
CA GLY A 176 -12.43 -14.51 -5.65
C GLY A 176 -12.95 -13.41 -6.58
N ASP A 177 -12.59 -12.15 -6.31
CA ASP A 177 -13.01 -11.03 -7.12
C ASP A 177 -12.26 -11.02 -8.45
N ASP A 178 -12.96 -10.71 -9.53
CA ASP A 178 -12.37 -10.71 -10.87
C ASP A 178 -11.50 -9.47 -11.08
N PRO A 179 -10.20 -9.62 -11.33
CA PRO A 179 -9.31 -8.49 -11.55
C PRO A 179 -9.48 -7.82 -12.92
N ALA A 180 -10.29 -8.37 -13.82
CA ALA A 180 -10.42 -7.85 -15.18
C ALA A 180 -10.90 -6.38 -15.22
N GLY A 181 -11.73 -5.97 -14.28
CA GLY A 181 -12.23 -4.60 -14.18
C GLY A 181 -11.14 -3.57 -13.87
N ILE A 182 -9.98 -3.99 -13.38
CA ILE A 182 -8.85 -3.08 -13.10
C ILE A 182 -8.38 -2.40 -14.39
N ALA A 183 -8.44 -3.10 -15.51
CA ALA A 183 -8.00 -2.56 -16.81
C ALA A 183 -8.78 -1.29 -17.21
N ASP A 184 -9.99 -1.11 -16.69
CA ASP A 184 -10.85 0.04 -17.00
C ASP A 184 -10.61 1.23 -16.05
N ILE A 185 -9.80 1.05 -15.02
CA ILE A 185 -9.43 2.12 -14.09
C ILE A 185 -8.28 2.91 -14.71
N PRO A 186 -8.36 4.26 -14.79
CA PRO A 186 -7.22 5.04 -15.27
C PRO A 186 -5.97 4.78 -14.42
N GLY A 187 -4.86 4.44 -15.06
CA GLY A 187 -3.64 4.06 -14.37
C GLY A 187 -3.07 5.15 -13.46
N ASP A 188 -3.31 6.42 -13.80
CA ASP A 188 -2.88 7.57 -12.99
C ASP A 188 -3.72 7.75 -11.71
N ARG A 189 -4.83 7.04 -11.60
CA ARG A 189 -5.67 7.03 -10.39
C ARG A 189 -5.35 5.86 -9.45
N ILE A 190 -4.48 4.97 -9.87
CA ILE A 190 -3.91 3.92 -9.03
C ILE A 190 -2.58 4.46 -8.49
N PHE A 191 -2.53 4.70 -7.19
CA PHE A 191 -1.38 5.35 -6.57
C PHE A 191 -0.30 4.37 -6.10
N PHE A 192 -0.65 3.12 -5.90
CA PHE A 192 0.28 2.12 -5.40
C PHE A 192 -0.24 0.72 -5.68
N LEU A 193 0.68 -0.23 -5.92
CA LEU A 193 0.35 -1.62 -6.18
C LEU A 193 1.10 -2.51 -5.21
N GLN A 194 0.35 -3.30 -4.44
CA GLN A 194 0.89 -4.29 -3.51
C GLN A 194 0.65 -5.69 -4.05
N MET A 195 1.72 -6.48 -4.11
CA MET A 195 1.66 -7.87 -4.55
C MET A 195 2.05 -8.76 -3.36
N ALA A 196 1.09 -9.51 -2.84
CA ALA A 196 1.29 -10.36 -1.68
C ALA A 196 1.80 -11.75 -2.08
N ASP A 197 2.68 -12.31 -1.24
CA ASP A 197 3.22 -13.68 -1.36
C ASP A 197 3.94 -14.00 -2.67
N ALA A 198 4.37 -12.96 -3.42
CA ALA A 198 5.09 -13.17 -4.66
C ALA A 198 6.42 -12.41 -4.62
N PRO A 199 7.57 -13.09 -4.56
CA PRO A 199 8.85 -12.40 -4.65
C PRO A 199 9.09 -11.90 -6.07
N LEU A 200 8.68 -10.67 -6.35
CA LEU A 200 8.80 -10.03 -7.67
C LEU A 200 10.09 -9.21 -7.74
N LEU A 201 11.23 -9.90 -7.70
CA LEU A 201 12.54 -9.27 -7.82
C LEU A 201 12.89 -9.11 -9.30
N GLU A 202 13.16 -7.89 -9.75
CA GLU A 202 13.72 -7.56 -11.07
C GLU A 202 13.17 -8.34 -12.27
N MET A 203 11.94 -8.81 -12.20
CA MET A 203 11.40 -9.71 -13.20
C MET A 203 10.32 -9.08 -14.05
N SER A 204 10.38 -9.36 -15.34
CA SER A 204 9.20 -9.20 -16.19
C SER A 204 8.14 -10.23 -15.75
N VAL A 205 6.89 -9.99 -16.12
CA VAL A 205 5.80 -10.94 -15.85
C VAL A 205 6.14 -12.35 -16.33
N ILE A 206 6.78 -12.46 -17.48
CA ILE A 206 7.18 -13.75 -18.06
C ILE A 206 8.25 -14.45 -17.21
N GLN A 207 9.28 -13.71 -16.78
CA GLN A 207 10.33 -14.24 -15.92
C GLN A 207 9.77 -14.66 -14.57
N TRP A 208 8.89 -13.82 -14.01
CA TRP A 208 8.22 -14.13 -12.76
C TRP A 208 7.42 -15.43 -12.87
N ALA A 209 6.66 -15.60 -13.94
CA ALA A 209 5.88 -16.80 -14.20
C ALA A 209 6.76 -18.06 -14.28
N ARG A 210 7.98 -17.96 -14.85
CA ARG A 210 8.92 -19.08 -14.94
C ARG A 210 9.56 -19.44 -13.60
N HIS A 211 9.94 -18.43 -12.81
CA HIS A 211 10.69 -18.64 -11.57
C HIS A 211 9.79 -19.03 -10.41
N HIS A 212 8.51 -18.73 -10.44
CA HIS A 212 7.56 -18.99 -9.36
C HIS A 212 6.52 -20.04 -9.70
N ARG A 213 6.86 -20.99 -10.58
CA ARG A 213 5.99 -22.11 -10.94
C ARG A 213 5.60 -22.99 -9.76
N ASN A 214 6.39 -22.97 -8.70
CA ASN A 214 6.18 -23.79 -7.53
C ASN A 214 5.32 -23.15 -6.46
N PHE A 215 4.86 -21.90 -6.69
CA PHE A 215 3.82 -21.34 -5.85
C PHE A 215 2.58 -22.19 -5.96
N PRO A 216 1.90 -22.50 -4.83
CA PRO A 216 0.83 -23.49 -4.89
C PRO A 216 -0.26 -23.07 -5.87
N GLY A 217 -0.34 -23.81 -6.94
CA GLY A 217 -1.47 -23.95 -7.81
C GLY A 217 -2.11 -22.67 -8.35
N GLN A 218 -3.34 -22.49 -8.03
CA GLN A 218 -4.19 -21.43 -8.58
C GLN A 218 -3.74 -20.01 -8.24
N GLY A 219 -3.07 -19.82 -7.10
CA GLY A 219 -2.64 -18.50 -6.65
C GLY A 219 -1.69 -17.80 -7.61
N GLN A 220 -0.82 -18.56 -8.29
CA GLN A 220 0.17 -18.00 -9.21
C GLN A 220 -0.47 -17.42 -10.46
N LEU A 221 -1.41 -18.16 -11.07
CA LEU A 221 -2.12 -17.70 -12.28
C LEU A 221 -2.97 -16.48 -11.99
N ASP A 222 -3.65 -16.49 -10.84
CA ASP A 222 -4.50 -15.38 -10.43
C ASP A 222 -3.69 -14.12 -10.19
N VAL A 223 -2.51 -14.21 -9.58
CA VAL A 223 -1.61 -13.08 -9.35
C VAL A 223 -1.09 -12.51 -10.67
N GLN A 224 -0.77 -13.38 -11.64
CA GLN A 224 -0.36 -12.95 -12.96
C GLN A 224 -1.48 -12.19 -13.67
N ASP A 225 -2.69 -12.70 -13.60
CA ASP A 225 -3.87 -12.09 -14.22
C ASP A 225 -4.15 -10.71 -13.58
N PHE A 226 -4.07 -10.64 -12.27
CA PHE A 226 -4.19 -9.38 -11.54
C PHE A 226 -3.16 -8.35 -12.02
N PHE A 227 -1.90 -8.74 -12.09
CA PHE A 227 -0.82 -7.86 -12.54
C PHE A 227 -1.00 -7.43 -13.99
N TYR A 228 -1.39 -8.38 -14.85
CA TYR A 228 -1.66 -8.09 -16.25
C TYR A 228 -2.73 -7.01 -16.42
N HIS A 229 -3.85 -7.14 -15.72
CA HIS A 229 -4.92 -6.13 -15.80
C HIS A 229 -4.51 -4.80 -15.21
N THR A 230 -3.68 -4.80 -14.17
CA THR A 230 -3.12 -3.56 -13.61
C THR A 230 -2.25 -2.84 -14.65
N LEU A 231 -1.40 -3.58 -15.36
CA LEU A 231 -0.59 -2.99 -16.43
C LEU A 231 -1.45 -2.47 -17.57
N ARG A 232 -2.53 -3.15 -17.90
CA ARG A 232 -3.46 -2.71 -18.95
C ARG A 232 -4.18 -1.42 -18.62
N SER A 233 -4.30 -1.06 -17.35
CA SER A 233 -4.85 0.24 -16.95
C SER A 233 -3.95 1.41 -17.31
N GLY A 234 -2.68 1.13 -17.64
CA GLY A 234 -1.66 2.15 -17.86
C GLY A 234 -0.87 2.48 -16.60
N TYR A 235 -1.05 1.73 -15.52
CA TYR A 235 -0.32 1.93 -14.28
C TYR A 235 1.19 1.71 -14.49
N SER A 236 2.00 2.64 -14.01
CA SER A 236 3.47 2.59 -14.12
C SER A 236 4.18 3.01 -12.83
N GLY A 237 3.46 3.05 -11.73
CA GLY A 237 3.99 3.45 -10.43
C GLY A 237 4.78 2.35 -9.72
N ASN A 238 4.72 2.35 -8.39
CA ASN A 238 5.45 1.39 -7.57
C ASN A 238 4.84 -0.01 -7.65
N LEU A 239 5.72 -1.00 -7.71
CA LEU A 239 5.38 -2.40 -7.47
C LEU A 239 5.97 -2.76 -6.12
N SER A 240 5.14 -3.05 -5.15
CA SER A 240 5.57 -3.33 -3.78
C SER A 240 5.25 -4.76 -3.38
N LEU A 241 6.20 -5.37 -2.69
CA LEU A 241 6.07 -6.72 -2.17
C LEU A 241 5.64 -6.66 -0.71
N GLU A 242 4.58 -7.39 -0.37
CA GLU A 242 4.09 -7.51 1.00
C GLU A 242 3.94 -9.01 1.33
N ILE A 243 4.74 -9.49 2.27
CA ILE A 243 4.79 -10.90 2.65
C ILE A 243 4.41 -11.02 4.12
N PHE A 244 3.35 -11.79 4.41
CA PHE A 244 2.87 -12.03 5.77
C PHE A 244 3.12 -13.46 6.26
N ASN A 245 3.90 -14.24 5.53
CA ASN A 245 4.20 -15.62 5.91
C ASN A 245 5.17 -15.65 7.07
N ASP A 246 4.79 -16.29 8.19
CA ASP A 246 5.64 -16.40 9.38
C ASP A 246 6.99 -17.06 9.11
N VAL A 247 7.05 -17.98 8.16
CA VAL A 247 8.31 -18.62 7.77
C VAL A 247 9.29 -17.59 7.19
N PHE A 248 8.82 -16.67 6.37
CA PHE A 248 9.66 -15.60 5.84
C PHE A 248 10.11 -14.63 6.92
N ARG A 249 9.26 -14.36 7.91
CA ARG A 249 9.61 -13.46 9.03
C ARG A 249 10.68 -14.04 9.95
N GLU A 250 10.79 -15.35 10.03
CA GLU A 250 11.83 -16.04 10.79
C GLU A 250 13.15 -16.19 10.02
N THR A 251 13.14 -15.96 8.72
CA THR A 251 14.32 -16.01 7.86
C THR A 251 15.23 -14.81 8.13
N PRO A 252 16.57 -14.94 8.05
CA PRO A 252 17.45 -13.79 8.13
C PRO A 252 17.06 -12.72 7.12
N ASN A 253 16.99 -11.45 7.56
CA ASN A 253 16.47 -10.34 6.79
C ASN A 253 17.05 -10.25 5.36
N ARG A 254 18.36 -10.39 5.24
CA ARG A 254 19.01 -10.30 3.93
C ARG A 254 18.52 -11.37 2.97
N ARG A 255 18.27 -12.56 3.47
CA ARG A 255 17.77 -13.67 2.64
C ARG A 255 16.32 -13.42 2.23
N THR A 256 15.49 -12.97 3.16
CA THR A 256 14.08 -12.66 2.86
C THR A 256 13.95 -11.58 1.79
N ALA A 257 14.78 -10.55 1.85
CA ALA A 257 14.73 -9.45 0.88
C ALA A 257 15.19 -9.86 -0.52
N VAL A 258 16.00 -10.91 -0.64
CA VAL A 258 16.48 -11.45 -1.93
C VAL A 258 15.55 -12.53 -2.47
N ASP A 259 15.05 -13.39 -1.59
CA ASP A 259 14.16 -14.50 -1.96
C ASP A 259 12.74 -14.01 -2.23
#